data_bf8a06e2628651e649ef2d71e7deff18
#
_entry.id   bf8a06e2628651e649ef2d71e7deff18
#
_cell.length_a   1.000
_cell.length_b   1.000
_cell.length_c   1.000
_cell.angle_alpha   90.00
_cell.angle_beta   90.00
_cell.angle_gamma   90.00
#
_symmetry.space_group_name_H-M   'P 1'
#
loop_
_entity.id
_entity.type
_entity.pdbx_description
1 polymer ?
#
loop_
_entity_poly.entity_id
_entity_poly.type
_entity_poly.pdbx_seq_one_letter_code
_entity_poly.pdbx_strand_id
1 'polypeptide(L)'
;MRVRFVPETIYHYTWDNHPFPRYIEREMDFLPPMDIEINDVTSKRRDPFFSLLDQYDWDKIISMAGFCGYEDYGWRFDWREIENMTKDDFLDNLWNSAIGYNWKIKRLFYDLNENAYYCIVTLDKRKNNED
;
A
#
# COMPACT_ATOMS: atom_id res chain seq x y z
N MET A 1 1.76 -21.03 6.29
CA MET A 1 0.77 -20.71 5.23
C MET A 1 1.17 -19.43 4.50
N ARG A 2 0.87 -19.37 3.23
CA ARG A 2 1.19 -18.21 2.40
C ARG A 2 0.06 -17.17 2.48
N VAL A 3 0.39 -15.96 2.90
CA VAL A 3 -0.58 -14.89 3.11
C VAL A 3 -0.20 -13.67 2.27
N ARG A 4 -1.14 -13.16 1.52
CA ARG A 4 -0.98 -11.98 0.66
C ARG A 4 -1.81 -10.83 1.17
N PHE A 5 -1.17 -9.67 1.36
CA PHE A 5 -1.84 -8.44 1.77
C PHE A 5 -2.03 -7.57 0.54
N VAL A 6 -3.27 -7.27 0.20
CA VAL A 6 -3.63 -6.60 -1.06
C VAL A 6 -4.48 -5.37 -0.77
N PRO A 7 -4.07 -4.18 -1.19
CA PRO A 7 -4.96 -3.01 -1.11
C PRO A 7 -6.25 -3.24 -1.88
N GLU A 8 -7.38 -2.90 -1.29
CA GLU A 8 -8.69 -3.14 -1.88
C GLU A 8 -8.84 -2.54 -3.28
N THR A 9 -8.36 -1.32 -3.46
CA THR A 9 -8.43 -0.64 -4.75
C THR A 9 -7.68 -1.41 -5.83
N ILE A 10 -6.51 -1.92 -5.48
CA ILE A 10 -5.69 -2.70 -6.42
C ILE A 10 -6.35 -4.04 -6.73
N TYR A 11 -7.03 -4.64 -5.77
CA TYR A 11 -7.72 -5.92 -5.95
C TYR A 11 -8.77 -5.87 -7.07
N HIS A 12 -9.39 -4.71 -7.28
CA HIS A 12 -10.43 -4.53 -8.30
C HIS A 12 -9.90 -4.24 -9.69
N TYR A 13 -8.57 -4.03 -9.84
CA TYR A 13 -7.98 -3.75 -11.14
C TYR A 13 -7.56 -5.02 -11.87
N THR A 14 -7.42 -4.88 -13.20
CA THR A 14 -6.79 -5.92 -14.00
C THR A 14 -5.32 -5.97 -13.65
N TRP A 15 -4.91 -7.07 -13.06
CA TRP A 15 -3.59 -7.23 -12.45
C TRP A 15 -2.42 -6.95 -13.39
N ASP A 16 -2.56 -7.35 -14.65
CA ASP A 16 -1.43 -7.36 -15.57
C ASP A 16 -0.91 -5.97 -15.95
N ASN A 17 -1.74 -4.95 -15.76
CA ASN A 17 -1.41 -3.60 -16.21
C ASN A 17 -1.17 -2.62 -15.07
N HIS A 18 -1.24 -3.05 -13.82
CA HIS A 18 -1.02 -2.16 -12.69
C HIS A 18 0.47 -1.98 -12.43
N PRO A 19 0.98 -0.74 -12.37
CA PRO A 19 2.42 -0.50 -12.23
C PRO A 19 2.98 -0.77 -10.84
N PHE A 20 2.14 -0.74 -9.82
CA PHE A 20 2.56 -0.95 -8.44
C PHE A 20 2.63 -2.43 -8.09
N PRO A 21 3.44 -2.79 -7.08
CA PRO A 21 3.36 -4.12 -6.50
C PRO A 21 1.93 -4.41 -6.04
N ARG A 22 1.43 -5.56 -6.45
CA ARG A 22 0.01 -5.91 -6.23
C ARG A 22 -0.28 -6.31 -4.81
N TYR A 23 0.69 -6.94 -4.17
CA TYR A 23 0.51 -7.47 -2.83
C TYR A 23 1.87 -7.64 -2.15
N ILE A 24 1.79 -7.78 -0.84
CA ILE A 24 2.92 -8.18 -0.01
C ILE A 24 2.64 -9.60 0.43
N GLU A 25 3.54 -10.51 0.13
CA GLU A 25 3.39 -11.92 0.50
C GLU A 25 4.30 -12.27 1.67
N ARG A 26 3.75 -13.00 2.63
CA ARG A 26 4.52 -13.48 3.78
C ARG A 26 4.13 -14.91 4.12
N GLU A 27 5.11 -15.69 4.55
CA GLU A 27 4.86 -16.99 5.14
C GLU A 27 4.53 -16.78 6.62
N MET A 28 3.36 -17.26 7.05
CA MET A 28 2.88 -17.04 8.41
C MET A 28 2.37 -18.35 9.01
N ASP A 29 2.50 -18.48 10.32
CA ASP A 29 2.02 -19.65 11.03
C ASP A 29 0.52 -19.61 11.31
N PHE A 30 -0.07 -18.42 11.33
CA PHE A 30 -1.49 -18.22 11.55
C PHE A 30 -1.95 -16.94 10.84
N LEU A 31 -3.26 -16.86 10.61
CA LEU A 31 -3.85 -15.70 9.94
C LEU A 31 -4.02 -14.52 10.91
N PRO A 32 -3.72 -13.30 10.46
CA PRO A 32 -4.06 -12.13 11.26
C PRO A 32 -5.57 -11.96 11.38
N PRO A 33 -6.05 -11.45 12.51
CA PRO A 33 -7.49 -11.25 12.68
C PRO A 33 -8.04 -10.10 11.82
N MET A 34 -9.34 -10.12 11.59
CA MET A 34 -10.03 -9.03 10.91
C MET A 34 -9.87 -7.73 11.70
N ASP A 35 -9.85 -6.63 10.98
CA ASP A 35 -9.72 -5.28 11.52
C ASP A 35 -8.39 -4.97 12.20
N ILE A 36 -7.42 -5.88 12.17
CA ILE A 36 -6.10 -5.59 12.68
C ILE A 36 -5.39 -4.58 11.78
N GLU A 37 -4.63 -3.69 12.40
CA GLU A 37 -3.81 -2.72 11.69
C GLU A 37 -2.52 -3.36 11.21
N ILE A 38 -2.15 -3.06 9.95
CA ILE A 38 -0.93 -3.57 9.32
C ILE A 38 0.09 -2.43 9.25
N ASN A 39 1.25 -2.64 9.86
CA ASN A 39 2.34 -1.66 9.89
C ASN A 39 3.68 -2.32 9.59
N ASP A 40 4.61 -1.54 9.07
CA ASP A 40 6.02 -1.91 8.99
C ASP A 40 6.81 -1.00 9.93
N VAL A 41 6.89 -1.39 11.20
CA VAL A 41 7.50 -0.55 12.24
C VAL A 41 9.01 -0.39 12.08
N THR A 42 9.63 -1.22 11.26
CA THR A 42 11.09 -1.13 11.02
C THR A 42 11.44 -0.21 9.85
N SER A 43 10.47 0.16 9.02
CA SER A 43 10.72 1.08 7.93
C SER A 43 10.66 2.52 8.43
N LYS A 44 11.33 3.40 7.70
CA LYS A 44 11.37 4.83 8.03
C LYS A 44 9.98 5.44 8.13
N ARG A 45 9.08 5.01 7.27
CA ARG A 45 7.73 5.58 7.15
C ARG A 45 6.64 4.71 7.76
N ARG A 46 7.00 3.54 8.29
CA ARG A 46 6.08 2.60 8.94
C ARG A 46 4.91 2.13 8.08
N ASP A 47 4.92 2.43 6.81
CA ASP A 47 3.86 2.00 5.89
C ASP A 47 4.37 0.84 5.06
N PRO A 48 3.71 -0.34 5.12
CA PRO A 48 4.20 -1.52 4.43
C PRO A 48 4.18 -1.39 2.90
N PHE A 49 3.24 -0.63 2.37
CA PHE A 49 3.12 -0.49 0.92
C PHE A 49 4.05 0.58 0.38
N PHE A 50 4.27 1.67 1.11
CA PHE A 50 5.24 2.67 0.71
C PHE A 50 6.66 2.14 0.77
N SER A 51 6.94 1.23 1.70
CA SER A 51 8.26 0.58 1.78
C SER A 51 8.62 -0.14 0.50
N LEU A 52 7.62 -0.63 -0.24
CA LEU A 52 7.88 -1.29 -1.52
C LEU A 52 8.45 -0.34 -2.56
N LEU A 53 8.17 0.95 -2.45
CA LEU A 53 8.67 1.95 -3.37
C LEU A 53 10.15 2.25 -3.15
N ASP A 54 10.69 1.95 -1.98
CA ASP A 54 12.11 2.17 -1.69
C ASP A 54 13.02 1.34 -2.60
N GLN A 55 12.54 0.23 -3.14
CA GLN A 55 13.30 -0.64 -4.02
C GLN A 55 13.46 -0.08 -5.44
N TYR A 56 12.68 0.93 -5.80
CA TYR A 56 12.69 1.50 -7.15
C TYR A 56 13.47 2.81 -7.19
N ASP A 57 14.10 3.09 -8.33
CA ASP A 57 14.72 4.38 -8.53
C ASP A 57 13.68 5.47 -8.83
N TRP A 58 14.12 6.72 -8.82
CA TRP A 58 13.22 7.86 -9.00
C TRP A 58 12.51 7.86 -10.36
N ASP A 59 13.22 7.48 -11.42
CA ASP A 59 12.64 7.43 -12.77
C ASP A 59 11.50 6.42 -12.83
N LYS A 60 11.67 5.28 -12.20
CA LYS A 60 10.64 4.25 -12.15
C LYS A 60 9.43 4.73 -11.37
N ILE A 61 9.64 5.39 -10.24
CA ILE A 61 8.56 5.91 -9.40
C ILE A 61 7.74 6.96 -10.16
N ILE A 62 8.40 7.88 -10.86
CA ILE A 62 7.71 8.88 -11.69
C ILE A 62 6.89 8.19 -12.78
N SER A 63 7.46 7.19 -13.42
CA SER A 63 6.76 6.43 -14.46
C SER A 63 5.50 5.75 -13.94
N MET A 64 5.57 5.16 -12.74
CA MET A 64 4.40 4.53 -12.11
C MET A 64 3.32 5.55 -11.77
N ALA A 65 3.70 6.74 -11.33
CA ALA A 65 2.75 7.78 -11.00
C ALA A 65 1.90 8.19 -12.21
N GLY A 66 2.45 8.10 -13.41
CA GLY A 66 1.72 8.41 -14.65
C GLY A 66 0.56 7.46 -14.95
N PHE A 67 0.48 6.36 -14.24
CA PHE A 67 -0.59 5.38 -14.40
C PHE A 67 -1.67 5.47 -13.31
N CYS A 68 -1.72 6.59 -12.60
CA CYS A 68 -2.70 6.80 -11.52
C CYS A 68 -2.56 5.83 -10.36
N GLY A 69 -1.45 5.08 -10.27
CA GLY A 69 -1.24 4.08 -9.24
C GLY A 69 -1.30 4.64 -7.83
N TYR A 70 -0.87 5.87 -7.64
CA TYR A 70 -0.87 6.51 -6.32
C TYR A 70 -2.28 6.90 -5.88
N GLU A 71 -3.16 7.26 -6.81
CA GLU A 71 -4.55 7.57 -6.51
C GLU A 71 -5.30 6.35 -5.97
N ASP A 72 -4.90 5.16 -6.38
CA ASP A 72 -5.48 3.91 -5.91
C ASP A 72 -5.22 3.68 -4.42
N TYR A 73 -4.22 4.36 -3.87
CA TYR A 73 -3.94 4.37 -2.43
C TYR A 73 -4.56 5.59 -1.74
N GLY A 74 -5.37 6.36 -2.44
CA GLY A 74 -6.05 7.52 -1.87
C GLY A 74 -5.27 8.83 -1.93
N TRP A 75 -4.19 8.88 -2.69
CA TRP A 75 -3.37 10.08 -2.80
C TRP A 75 -3.47 10.70 -4.18
N ARG A 76 -3.50 12.05 -4.19
CA ARG A 76 -3.51 12.83 -5.41
C ARG A 76 -2.31 13.75 -5.44
N PHE A 77 -1.74 13.89 -6.64
CA PHE A 77 -0.56 14.71 -6.84
C PHE A 77 -0.75 15.67 -7.99
N ASP A 78 -0.17 16.85 -7.84
CA ASP A 78 0.04 17.74 -8.97
C ASP A 78 1.37 17.37 -9.62
N TRP A 79 1.33 17.02 -10.89
CA TRP A 79 2.51 16.66 -11.67
C TRP A 79 3.61 17.72 -11.61
N ARG A 80 3.23 18.99 -11.55
CA ARG A 80 4.18 20.09 -11.46
C ARG A 80 4.99 20.03 -10.18
N GLU A 81 4.37 19.61 -9.11
CA GLU A 81 5.06 19.45 -7.83
C GLU A 81 6.00 18.26 -7.87
N ILE A 82 5.59 17.16 -8.49
CA ILE A 82 6.38 15.94 -8.57
C ILE A 82 7.68 16.16 -9.35
N GLU A 83 7.64 16.91 -10.44
CA GLU A 83 8.80 17.15 -11.30
C GLU A 83 9.97 17.79 -10.55
N ASN A 84 9.68 18.54 -9.49
CA ASN A 84 10.69 19.27 -8.72
C ASN A 84 11.08 18.56 -7.42
N MET A 85 10.56 17.35 -7.21
CA MET A 85 10.84 16.59 -5.98
C MET A 85 11.98 15.62 -6.16
N THR A 86 12.65 15.32 -5.05
CA THR A 86 13.51 14.16 -4.96
C THR A 86 12.66 12.95 -4.56
N LYS A 87 13.23 11.76 -4.69
CA LYS A 87 12.56 10.53 -4.25
C LYS A 87 12.15 10.62 -2.78
N ASP A 88 13.06 11.07 -1.92
CA ASP A 88 12.78 11.17 -0.49
C ASP A 88 11.68 12.17 -0.18
N ASP A 89 11.69 13.32 -0.85
CA ASP A 89 10.64 14.33 -0.69
C ASP A 89 9.27 13.78 -1.09
N PHE A 90 9.24 13.06 -2.19
CA PHE A 90 7.99 12.46 -2.68
C PHE A 90 7.45 11.42 -1.70
N LEU A 91 8.30 10.53 -1.22
CA LEU A 91 7.88 9.49 -0.27
C LEU A 91 7.47 10.10 1.08
N ASP A 92 8.14 11.16 1.51
CA ASP A 92 7.75 11.87 2.74
C ASP A 92 6.38 12.55 2.57
N ASN A 93 6.10 13.11 1.41
CA ASN A 93 4.79 13.69 1.14
C ASN A 93 3.68 12.65 1.14
N LEU A 94 3.94 11.47 0.56
CA LEU A 94 3.00 10.36 0.63
C LEU A 94 2.71 9.99 2.08
N TRP A 95 3.75 9.84 2.88
CA TRP A 95 3.61 9.49 4.28
C TRP A 95 2.84 10.55 5.05
N ASN A 96 3.17 11.82 4.85
CA ASN A 96 2.48 12.91 5.53
C ASN A 96 0.99 12.96 5.19
N SER A 97 0.64 12.63 3.95
CA SER A 97 -0.77 12.55 3.54
C SER A 97 -1.50 11.38 4.19
N ALA A 98 -0.77 10.32 4.51
CA ALA A 98 -1.34 9.08 5.02
C ALA A 98 -1.29 8.96 6.55
N ILE A 99 -0.64 9.90 7.25
CA ILE A 99 -0.34 9.76 8.68
C ILE A 99 -1.58 9.63 9.56
N GLY A 100 -2.73 10.12 9.08
CA GLY A 100 -4.01 10.00 9.79
C GLY A 100 -4.80 8.73 9.47
N TYR A 101 -4.20 7.82 8.70
CA TYR A 101 -4.88 6.63 8.22
C TYR A 101 -4.10 5.37 8.58
N ASN A 102 -4.83 4.27 8.69
CA ASN A 102 -4.25 2.95 8.96
C ASN A 102 -4.70 1.96 7.90
N TRP A 103 -3.81 1.06 7.51
CA TRP A 103 -4.19 -0.11 6.73
C TRP A 103 -4.80 -1.14 7.67
N LYS A 104 -6.02 -1.57 7.38
CA LYS A 104 -6.72 -2.59 8.18
C LYS A 104 -7.23 -3.70 7.28
N ILE A 105 -7.20 -4.93 7.80
CA ILE A 105 -7.75 -6.08 7.09
C ILE A 105 -9.27 -6.02 7.17
N LYS A 106 -9.91 -5.90 6.01
CA LYS A 106 -11.38 -5.82 5.92
C LYS A 106 -12.02 -7.04 5.31
N ARG A 107 -11.24 -7.87 4.65
CA ARG A 107 -11.75 -9.08 4.01
C ARG A 107 -10.66 -10.13 4.00
N LEU A 108 -11.06 -11.38 4.21
CA LEU A 108 -10.16 -12.51 4.25
C LEU A 108 -10.75 -13.66 3.47
N PHE A 109 -10.00 -14.25 2.56
CA PHE A 109 -10.42 -15.44 1.83
C PHE A 109 -9.23 -16.26 1.38
N TYR A 110 -9.51 -17.50 0.99
CA TYR A 110 -8.50 -18.41 0.45
C TYR A 110 -8.71 -18.56 -1.06
N ASP A 111 -7.64 -18.42 -1.83
CA ASP A 111 -7.65 -18.59 -3.27
C ASP A 111 -7.16 -20.00 -3.61
N LEU A 112 -8.05 -20.81 -4.19
CA LEU A 112 -7.76 -22.21 -4.52
C LEU A 112 -6.70 -22.34 -5.63
N ASN A 113 -6.69 -21.43 -6.58
CA ASN A 113 -5.74 -21.51 -7.69
C ASN A 113 -4.31 -21.15 -7.25
N GLU A 114 -4.20 -20.17 -6.40
CA GLU A 114 -2.90 -19.66 -5.95
C GLU A 114 -2.41 -20.36 -4.68
N ASN A 115 -3.27 -21.11 -4.01
CA ASN A 115 -2.97 -21.75 -2.73
C ASN A 115 -2.45 -20.73 -1.71
N ALA A 116 -3.16 -19.63 -1.58
CA ALA A 116 -2.78 -18.54 -0.69
C ALA A 116 -3.99 -17.90 -0.05
N TYR A 117 -3.81 -17.38 1.15
CA TYR A 117 -4.80 -16.55 1.81
C TYR A 117 -4.63 -15.11 1.36
N TYR A 118 -5.74 -14.44 1.10
CA TYR A 118 -5.75 -13.03 0.72
C TYR A 118 -6.34 -12.22 1.86
N CYS A 119 -5.58 -11.25 2.33
CA CYS A 119 -6.03 -10.25 3.27
C CYS A 119 -6.20 -8.95 2.52
N ILE A 120 -7.44 -8.58 2.23
CA ILE A 120 -7.74 -7.33 1.54
C ILE A 120 -7.71 -6.22 2.58
N VAL A 121 -6.86 -5.24 2.35
CA VAL A 121 -6.66 -4.14 3.31
C VAL A 121 -7.20 -2.83 2.74
N THR A 122 -7.79 -2.04 3.61
CA THR A 122 -8.27 -0.70 3.27
C THR A 122 -7.56 0.33 4.11
N LEU A 123 -7.48 1.54 3.59
CA LEU A 123 -6.88 2.66 4.29
C LEU A 123 -8.00 3.39 5.06
N ASP A 124 -8.11 3.11 6.34
CA ASP A 124 -9.13 3.69 7.20
C ASP A 124 -8.58 4.90 7.94
N LYS A 125 -9.42 5.91 8.10
CA LYS A 125 -9.06 7.06 8.91
C LYS A 125 -8.82 6.62 10.34
N ARG A 126 -7.67 7.00 10.89
CA ARG A 126 -7.32 6.66 12.26
C ARG A 126 -8.28 7.31 13.23
N LYS A 127 -8.83 6.51 14.14
CA LYS A 127 -9.65 7.05 15.22
C LYS A 127 -8.74 7.82 16.16
N ASN A 128 -9.14 9.03 16.44
CA ASN A 128 -8.39 9.90 17.32
C ASN A 128 -9.24 10.18 18.55
N ASN A 129 -8.70 9.92 19.72
CA ASN A 129 -9.40 10.16 20.97
C ASN A 129 -9.66 11.64 21.24
N GLU A 130 -9.07 12.50 20.48
CA GLU A 130 -9.25 13.94 20.56
C GLU A 130 -10.44 14.44 19.75
N ASP A 131 -11.01 13.59 18.95
CA ASP A 131 -12.14 13.94 18.12
C ASP A 131 -13.42 14.05 18.92
#